data_742205fa4281d3b504e6c27ee19260c5
#
_entry.id   742205fa4281d3b504e6c27ee19260c5
#
_cell.length_a   1.000
_cell.length_b   1.000
_cell.length_c   1.000
_cell.angle_alpha   90.00
_cell.angle_beta   90.00
_cell.angle_gamma   90.00
#
_symmetry.space_group_name_H-M   'P 1'
#
loop_
_entity.id
_entity.type
_entity.pdbx_description
1 polymer ?
#
loop_
_entity_poly.entity_id
_entity_poly.type
_entity_poly.pdbx_seq_one_letter_code
_entity_poly.pdbx_strand_id
1 'polypeptide(L)'
;MGRFLNPDYSAFETALNSEIYIDKTGLLAYTNKVINTKQAFICNSRPRRFGKSVTADMLTAYYSKGCDSADIFADYEISHAGDFRQHLNKYDVIHLDIQWCLAPAKGAAGVVSYIEKSVIAELKEKYPDIISEETVSLPEAMSEIYTVTGNKFIVIIDEWDILIRDEANNRDEQENYINFLRGMFKGTEPTRFISLAYLTGILPIKKMKTQSALNNFDEFTMLDAGALASYIGFTELEVEKLCDKYHKDFAEVKRWYDGYVLENQQVYNPKAVVSVMLRGNFQSYWSQTGTYEVVVPLINMDFDGLKQAIIEMVSGSTVEVDTGTFQNDTVSFSSRDDVITYLIHLGYLAYDQRKQCAFIPNEEIRQELLAAAKKTKWNELQEFEYQSEQLLEATLDREETLVADYIEQIHMEYASAIQYHNENSFSSVLTIAYLSAMKYYFKPIRELPTGRGFSDFVFIPKEEYRVDYPALVVELKWNKSAHTALQQIKDKKYPESLLQYTGNILLVGINYDKKSKAHECVIEEYKR
;
A
#
# COMPACT_ATOMS: atom_id res chain seq x y z
N MET A 1 3.27 -1.38 37.02
CA MET A 1 3.20 -1.52 35.54
C MET A 1 2.36 -2.73 35.22
N GLY A 2 1.25 -2.51 34.50
CA GLY A 2 0.39 -3.58 34.03
C GLY A 2 0.78 -4.03 32.62
N ARG A 3 0.14 -5.09 32.14
CA ARG A 3 0.30 -5.56 30.76
C ARG A 3 -0.40 -4.64 29.78
N PHE A 4 -1.61 -4.20 30.15
CA PHE A 4 -2.46 -3.34 29.34
C PHE A 4 -2.46 -1.90 29.86
N LEU A 5 -2.47 -1.73 31.17
CA LEU A 5 -2.48 -0.42 31.82
C LEU A 5 -1.06 0.03 32.16
N ASN A 6 -0.65 1.14 31.58
CA ASN A 6 0.69 1.72 31.75
C ASN A 6 1.83 0.72 31.50
N PRO A 7 1.88 0.11 30.30
CA PRO A 7 3.03 -0.70 29.90
C PRO A 7 4.34 0.11 29.98
N ASP A 8 5.44 -0.58 30.07
CA ASP A 8 6.77 0.03 29.98
C ASP A 8 7.19 0.32 28.52
N TYR A 9 8.41 0.82 28.33
CA TYR A 9 8.92 1.18 27.00
C TYR A 9 9.72 0.07 26.30
N SER A 10 9.79 -1.13 26.85
CA SER A 10 10.67 -2.21 26.37
C SER A 10 10.38 -2.64 24.92
N ALA A 11 9.12 -2.59 24.50
CA ALA A 11 8.72 -2.88 23.13
C ALA A 11 9.32 -1.85 22.15
N PHE A 12 9.23 -0.56 22.48
CA PHE A 12 9.82 0.50 21.66
C PHE A 12 11.35 0.47 21.71
N GLU A 13 11.96 0.23 22.88
CA GLU A 13 13.42 0.06 23.02
C GLU A 13 13.94 -1.07 22.12
N THR A 14 13.21 -2.17 22.01
CA THR A 14 13.55 -3.25 21.07
C THR A 14 13.58 -2.77 19.61
N ALA A 15 12.67 -1.88 19.21
CA ALA A 15 12.69 -1.29 17.88
C ALA A 15 13.89 -0.35 17.69
N LEU A 16 14.24 0.45 18.71
CA LEU A 16 15.40 1.36 18.68
C LEU A 16 16.73 0.60 18.57
N ASN A 17 16.83 -0.58 19.19
CA ASN A 17 18.00 -1.44 19.13
C ASN A 17 18.18 -2.16 17.78
N SER A 18 17.25 -2.00 16.83
CA SER A 18 17.39 -2.57 15.50
C SER A 18 18.52 -1.89 14.72
N GLU A 19 19.21 -2.65 13.85
CA GLU A 19 20.31 -2.12 13.02
C GLU A 19 19.88 -0.93 12.14
N ILE A 20 18.61 -0.94 11.71
CA ILE A 20 17.98 0.16 10.98
C ILE A 20 16.71 0.58 11.73
N TYR A 21 16.78 1.74 12.32
CA TYR A 21 15.63 2.48 12.86
C TYR A 21 15.60 3.86 12.19
N ILE A 22 14.41 4.30 11.79
CA ILE A 22 14.17 5.63 11.24
C ILE A 22 13.29 6.41 12.20
N ASP A 23 13.74 7.61 12.57
CA ASP A 23 13.00 8.47 13.49
C ASP A 23 11.63 8.88 12.92
N LYS A 24 10.58 8.52 13.64
CA LYS A 24 9.18 8.89 13.36
C LYS A 24 8.54 9.60 14.55
N THR A 25 9.37 10.04 15.51
CA THR A 25 8.89 10.70 16.72
C THR A 25 8.21 12.04 16.46
N GLY A 26 8.36 12.63 15.28
CA GLY A 26 7.57 13.78 14.84
C GLY A 26 6.04 13.54 14.88
N LEU A 27 5.59 12.28 14.81
CA LEU A 27 4.18 11.93 15.05
C LEU A 27 3.72 12.35 16.45
N LEU A 28 4.58 12.27 17.45
CA LEU A 28 4.26 12.67 18.83
C LEU A 28 3.95 14.16 18.93
N ALA A 29 4.63 15.01 18.15
CA ALA A 29 4.30 16.44 18.09
C ALA A 29 2.89 16.68 17.51
N TYR A 30 2.47 15.87 16.51
CA TYR A 30 1.10 15.92 16.01
C TYR A 30 0.09 15.46 17.08
N THR A 31 0.34 14.31 17.73
CA THR A 31 -0.58 13.78 18.73
C THR A 31 -0.65 14.66 19.98
N ASN A 32 0.45 15.28 20.43
CA ASN A 32 0.45 16.28 21.50
C ASN A 32 -0.50 17.45 21.19
N LYS A 33 -0.46 17.96 19.95
CA LYS A 33 -1.29 19.09 19.52
C LYS A 33 -2.79 18.79 19.57
N VAL A 34 -3.19 17.54 19.34
CA VAL A 34 -4.62 17.16 19.27
C VAL A 34 -5.18 16.58 20.57
N ILE A 35 -4.35 16.28 21.56
CA ILE A 35 -4.78 15.81 22.88
C ILE A 35 -5.85 16.76 23.45
N ASN A 36 -6.95 16.20 23.97
CA ASN A 36 -8.10 16.92 24.52
C ASN A 36 -8.82 17.85 23.52
N THR A 37 -8.68 17.62 22.23
CA THR A 37 -9.44 18.32 21.18
C THR A 37 -10.46 17.39 20.52
N LYS A 38 -11.24 17.91 19.58
CA LYS A 38 -12.15 17.07 18.77
C LYS A 38 -11.43 16.15 17.80
N GLN A 39 -10.16 16.42 17.49
CA GLN A 39 -9.28 15.63 16.64
C GLN A 39 -8.48 14.56 17.42
N ALA A 40 -8.76 14.40 18.71
CA ALA A 40 -8.02 13.48 19.57
C ALA A 40 -8.29 11.98 19.28
N PHE A 41 -9.27 11.66 18.46
CA PHE A 41 -9.57 10.28 18.10
C PHE A 41 -9.04 10.04 16.69
N ILE A 42 -7.94 9.29 16.61
CA ILE A 42 -7.15 9.05 15.40
C ILE A 42 -7.25 7.58 15.02
N CYS A 43 -7.58 7.28 13.76
CA CYS A 43 -7.42 5.96 13.19
C CYS A 43 -6.42 6.03 12.02
N ASN A 44 -5.26 5.40 12.17
CA ASN A 44 -4.21 5.40 11.15
C ASN A 44 -4.06 4.01 10.54
N SER A 45 -4.58 3.84 9.32
CA SER A 45 -4.63 2.57 8.60
C SER A 45 -3.55 2.52 7.53
N ARG A 46 -2.71 1.48 7.60
CA ARG A 46 -1.63 1.19 6.64
C ARG A 46 -1.54 -0.30 6.38
N PRO A 47 -1.01 -0.72 5.24
CA PRO A 47 -0.76 -2.12 4.95
C PRO A 47 0.11 -2.81 6.01
N ARG A 48 0.19 -4.13 5.95
CA ARG A 48 1.11 -4.89 6.80
C ARG A 48 2.55 -4.41 6.59
N ARG A 49 3.36 -4.42 7.67
CA ARG A 49 4.81 -4.14 7.64
C ARG A 49 5.21 -2.68 7.38
N PHE A 50 4.27 -1.76 7.47
CA PHE A 50 4.55 -0.32 7.39
C PHE A 50 5.04 0.29 8.72
N GLY A 51 5.15 -0.47 9.79
CA GLY A 51 5.66 0.02 11.08
C GLY A 51 4.56 0.47 12.05
N LYS A 52 3.30 0.06 11.86
CA LYS A 52 2.17 0.43 12.72
C LYS A 52 2.39 0.10 14.20
N SER A 53 2.78 -1.15 14.51
CA SER A 53 3.00 -1.59 15.89
C SER A 53 4.14 -0.82 16.55
N VAL A 54 5.23 -0.55 15.82
CA VAL A 54 6.33 0.30 16.33
C VAL A 54 5.83 1.70 16.68
N THR A 55 4.89 2.23 15.92
CA THR A 55 4.26 3.53 16.21
C THR A 55 3.40 3.47 17.48
N ALA A 56 2.62 2.39 17.66
CA ALA A 56 1.82 2.18 18.87
C ALA A 56 2.71 2.04 20.13
N ASP A 57 3.81 1.30 20.00
CA ASP A 57 4.81 1.14 21.07
C ASP A 57 5.51 2.47 21.39
N MET A 58 5.85 3.27 20.39
CA MET A 58 6.42 4.61 20.56
C MET A 58 5.48 5.54 21.32
N LEU A 59 4.19 5.58 20.96
CA LEU A 59 3.18 6.36 21.68
C LEU A 59 3.05 5.90 23.13
N THR A 60 3.04 4.59 23.35
CA THR A 60 3.00 4.01 24.70
C THR A 60 4.23 4.41 25.51
N ALA A 61 5.44 4.25 24.97
CA ALA A 61 6.68 4.63 25.62
C ALA A 61 6.71 6.12 26.00
N TYR A 62 6.14 6.97 25.16
CA TYR A 62 6.13 8.42 25.38
C TYR A 62 5.11 8.85 26.42
N TYR A 63 3.87 8.35 26.33
CA TYR A 63 2.77 8.86 27.17
C TYR A 63 2.63 8.15 28.52
N SER A 64 3.02 6.87 28.62
CA SER A 64 2.70 6.02 29.78
C SER A 64 3.35 6.49 31.06
N LYS A 65 2.56 6.65 32.14
CA LYS A 65 3.03 6.82 33.50
C LYS A 65 3.83 5.62 34.04
N GLY A 66 3.79 4.48 33.36
CA GLY A 66 4.60 3.31 33.67
C GLY A 66 6.05 3.42 33.19
N CYS A 67 6.37 4.46 32.42
CA CYS A 67 7.68 4.65 31.82
C CYS A 67 8.49 5.75 32.53
N ASP A 68 9.81 5.60 32.45
CA ASP A 68 10.80 6.68 32.63
C ASP A 68 11.65 6.70 31.36
N SER A 69 11.12 7.32 30.31
CA SER A 69 11.62 7.18 28.94
C SER A 69 12.29 8.45 28.40
N ALA A 70 12.63 9.40 29.25
CA ALA A 70 13.24 10.65 28.79
C ALA A 70 14.53 10.42 28.00
N ASP A 71 15.37 9.50 28.43
CA ASP A 71 16.68 9.23 27.83
C ASP A 71 16.54 8.57 26.46
N ILE A 72 15.55 7.69 26.26
CA ILE A 72 15.37 7.02 24.96
C ILE A 72 14.83 7.95 23.87
N PHE A 73 14.25 9.09 24.25
CA PHE A 73 13.79 10.11 23.29
C PHE A 73 14.77 11.28 23.12
N ALA A 74 15.86 11.34 23.88
CA ALA A 74 16.73 12.52 23.96
C ALA A 74 17.34 12.94 22.60
N ASP A 75 17.66 11.97 21.76
CA ASP A 75 18.34 12.18 20.48
C ASP A 75 17.38 12.26 19.28
N TYR A 76 16.05 12.21 19.51
CA TYR A 76 15.05 12.18 18.45
C TYR A 76 14.30 13.51 18.29
N GLU A 77 13.63 13.69 17.14
CA GLU A 77 12.94 14.92 16.74
C GLU A 77 12.03 15.48 17.84
N ILE A 78 11.27 14.63 18.51
CA ILE A 78 10.31 15.03 19.55
C ILE A 78 10.98 15.73 20.72
N SER A 79 12.24 15.43 21.04
CA SER A 79 12.95 16.04 22.17
C SER A 79 13.11 17.55 22.01
N HIS A 80 13.08 18.04 20.77
CA HIS A 80 13.19 19.44 20.42
C HIS A 80 11.82 20.17 20.45
N ALA A 81 10.70 19.46 20.61
CA ALA A 81 9.38 20.06 20.71
C ALA A 81 9.21 20.79 22.04
N GLY A 82 8.65 22.01 22.01
CA GLY A 82 8.48 22.84 23.19
C GLY A 82 7.58 22.25 24.27
N ASP A 83 6.72 21.31 23.90
CA ASP A 83 5.76 20.61 24.76
C ASP A 83 6.22 19.18 25.15
N PHE A 84 7.42 18.77 24.74
CA PHE A 84 7.96 17.44 24.98
C PHE A 84 7.76 16.98 26.44
N ARG A 85 8.27 17.75 27.42
CA ARG A 85 8.20 17.39 28.84
C ARG A 85 6.80 17.55 29.45
N GLN A 86 5.92 18.27 28.79
CA GLN A 86 4.53 18.47 29.24
C GLN A 86 3.73 17.17 29.15
N HIS A 87 4.03 16.34 28.12
CA HIS A 87 3.29 15.14 27.82
C HIS A 87 4.03 13.85 28.17
N LEU A 88 5.38 13.90 28.23
CA LEU A 88 6.23 12.73 28.49
C LEU A 88 5.88 12.07 29.84
N ASN A 89 5.45 10.81 29.79
CA ASN A 89 5.10 9.95 30.94
C ASN A 89 4.04 10.56 31.88
N LYS A 90 3.03 11.23 31.34
CA LYS A 90 2.02 11.96 32.12
C LYS A 90 0.63 11.31 32.15
N TYR A 91 0.37 10.28 31.34
CA TYR A 91 -0.98 9.76 31.14
C TYR A 91 -1.12 8.32 31.60
N ASP A 92 -2.32 7.96 32.01
CA ASP A 92 -2.71 6.57 32.12
C ASP A 92 -2.99 6.04 30.71
N VAL A 93 -2.14 5.12 30.25
CA VAL A 93 -2.20 4.54 28.89
C VAL A 93 -2.78 3.15 28.97
N ILE A 94 -3.82 2.89 28.20
CA ILE A 94 -4.33 1.55 27.93
C ILE A 94 -3.86 1.18 26.52
N HIS A 95 -3.02 0.15 26.41
CA HIS A 95 -2.51 -0.37 25.14
C HIS A 95 -3.03 -1.80 24.91
N LEU A 96 -3.74 -1.99 23.80
CA LEU A 96 -4.35 -3.26 23.39
C LEU A 96 -3.78 -3.68 22.03
N ASP A 97 -3.15 -4.85 21.98
CA ASP A 97 -2.91 -5.59 20.73
C ASP A 97 -4.02 -6.62 20.57
N ILE A 98 -4.95 -6.35 19.64
CA ILE A 98 -6.14 -7.20 19.46
C ILE A 98 -5.75 -8.57 18.91
N GLN A 99 -4.73 -8.67 18.06
CA GLN A 99 -4.25 -9.94 17.55
C GLN A 99 -3.71 -10.83 18.66
N TRP A 100 -2.93 -10.25 19.58
CA TRP A 100 -2.43 -11.01 20.73
C TRP A 100 -3.58 -11.46 21.66
N CYS A 101 -4.61 -10.63 21.84
CA CYS A 101 -5.75 -10.95 22.70
C CYS A 101 -6.59 -12.17 22.21
N LEU A 102 -6.53 -12.51 20.92
CA LEU A 102 -7.24 -13.67 20.37
C LEU A 102 -6.84 -15.00 21.00
N ALA A 103 -5.56 -15.23 21.23
CA ALA A 103 -5.07 -16.49 21.76
C ALA A 103 -5.51 -16.77 23.21
N PRO A 104 -5.29 -15.86 24.18
CA PRO A 104 -5.76 -16.06 25.55
C PRO A 104 -7.29 -16.01 25.66
N ALA A 105 -7.99 -15.30 24.77
CA ALA A 105 -9.45 -15.27 24.71
C ALA A 105 -10.07 -16.54 24.09
N LYS A 106 -9.27 -17.45 23.53
CA LYS A 106 -9.69 -18.66 22.84
C LYS A 106 -10.56 -18.38 21.60
N GLY A 107 -10.25 -17.31 20.87
CA GLY A 107 -10.91 -16.89 19.63
C GLY A 107 -11.74 -15.62 19.76
N ALA A 108 -12.35 -15.22 18.65
CA ALA A 108 -13.06 -13.94 18.51
C ALA A 108 -14.19 -13.74 19.53
N ALA A 109 -14.98 -14.77 19.81
CA ALA A 109 -16.10 -14.71 20.75
C ALA A 109 -15.72 -14.25 22.17
N GLY A 110 -14.50 -14.57 22.61
CA GLY A 110 -14.02 -14.27 23.96
C GLY A 110 -13.25 -12.95 24.09
N VAL A 111 -12.87 -12.31 22.98
CA VAL A 111 -11.91 -11.19 23.00
C VAL A 111 -12.40 -10.01 23.83
N VAL A 112 -13.64 -9.56 23.63
CA VAL A 112 -14.20 -8.43 24.38
C VAL A 112 -14.19 -8.72 25.88
N SER A 113 -14.76 -9.86 26.27
CA SER A 113 -14.81 -10.26 27.69
C SER A 113 -13.42 -10.42 28.31
N TYR A 114 -12.45 -10.95 27.54
CA TYR A 114 -11.06 -11.05 27.99
C TYR A 114 -10.41 -9.68 28.22
N ILE A 115 -10.60 -8.74 27.28
CA ILE A 115 -10.07 -7.38 27.38
C ILE A 115 -10.65 -6.67 28.60
N GLU A 116 -11.99 -6.63 28.70
CA GLU A 116 -12.68 -5.95 29.80
C GLU A 116 -12.24 -6.51 31.15
N LYS A 117 -12.32 -7.83 31.33
CA LYS A 117 -11.90 -8.48 32.58
C LYS A 117 -10.46 -8.19 32.95
N SER A 118 -9.54 -8.25 31.98
CA SER A 118 -8.11 -8.09 32.25
C SER A 118 -7.75 -6.65 32.57
N VAL A 119 -8.25 -5.68 31.77
CA VAL A 119 -7.96 -4.26 31.97
C VAL A 119 -8.63 -3.74 33.25
N ILE A 120 -9.89 -4.12 33.52
CA ILE A 120 -10.58 -3.74 34.76
C ILE A 120 -9.86 -4.28 35.99
N ALA A 121 -9.29 -5.49 35.94
CA ALA A 121 -8.49 -6.03 37.03
C ALA A 121 -7.24 -5.16 37.29
N GLU A 122 -6.52 -4.74 36.26
CA GLU A 122 -5.35 -3.85 36.41
C GLU A 122 -5.77 -2.43 36.86
N LEU A 123 -6.92 -1.94 36.44
CA LEU A 123 -7.49 -0.67 36.90
C LEU A 123 -7.87 -0.73 38.39
N LYS A 124 -8.50 -1.83 38.85
CA LYS A 124 -8.84 -2.03 40.28
C LYS A 124 -7.60 -2.10 41.16
N GLU A 125 -6.52 -2.76 40.68
CA GLU A 125 -5.24 -2.78 41.40
C GLU A 125 -4.63 -1.38 41.54
N LYS A 126 -4.70 -0.57 40.51
CA LYS A 126 -4.14 0.79 40.49
C LYS A 126 -5.01 1.82 41.23
N TYR A 127 -6.31 1.66 41.14
CA TYR A 127 -7.31 2.55 41.70
C TYR A 127 -8.24 1.80 42.68
N PRO A 128 -7.70 1.32 43.82
CA PRO A 128 -8.48 0.58 44.78
C PRO A 128 -9.65 1.45 45.29
N ASP A 129 -10.77 0.82 45.58
CA ASP A 129 -11.99 1.40 46.15
C ASP A 129 -12.72 2.44 45.26
N ILE A 130 -12.30 2.64 43.99
CA ILE A 130 -12.97 3.54 43.07
C ILE A 130 -13.96 2.81 42.17
N ILE A 131 -13.57 1.65 41.63
CA ILE A 131 -14.38 0.89 40.69
C ILE A 131 -15.31 -0.05 41.44
N SER A 132 -16.62 0.03 41.16
CA SER A 132 -17.60 -0.88 41.74
C SER A 132 -17.27 -2.35 41.46
N GLU A 133 -17.60 -3.24 42.42
CA GLU A 133 -17.44 -4.67 42.19
C GLU A 133 -18.37 -5.20 41.09
N GLU A 134 -19.48 -4.52 40.85
CA GLU A 134 -20.45 -4.87 39.82
C GLU A 134 -20.04 -4.37 38.41
N THR A 135 -19.05 -3.47 38.32
CA THR A 135 -18.60 -2.88 37.03
C THR A 135 -17.88 -3.94 36.21
N VAL A 136 -18.45 -4.26 35.04
CA VAL A 136 -17.92 -5.22 34.06
C VAL A 136 -17.56 -4.59 32.72
N SER A 137 -17.95 -3.35 32.50
CA SER A 137 -17.69 -2.59 31.27
C SER A 137 -16.46 -1.70 31.43
N LEU A 138 -15.52 -1.79 30.48
CA LEU A 138 -14.30 -0.98 30.52
C LEU A 138 -14.58 0.55 30.41
N PRO A 139 -15.46 1.05 29.52
CA PRO A 139 -15.83 2.46 29.50
C PRO A 139 -16.40 2.97 30.83
N GLU A 140 -17.19 2.15 31.50
CA GLU A 140 -17.77 2.50 32.81
C GLU A 140 -16.68 2.62 33.89
N ALA A 141 -15.77 1.65 33.96
CA ALA A 141 -14.64 1.71 34.89
C ALA A 141 -13.77 2.96 34.68
N MET A 142 -13.51 3.34 33.41
CA MET A 142 -12.76 4.56 33.09
C MET A 142 -13.53 5.82 33.50
N SER A 143 -14.86 5.83 33.34
CA SER A 143 -15.72 6.96 33.73
C SER A 143 -15.78 7.12 35.25
N GLU A 144 -15.86 6.02 36.01
CA GLU A 144 -15.81 6.04 37.49
C GLU A 144 -14.49 6.64 37.98
N ILE A 145 -13.34 6.19 37.44
CA ILE A 145 -12.03 6.73 37.79
C ILE A 145 -11.95 8.23 37.47
N TYR A 146 -12.38 8.62 36.27
CA TYR A 146 -12.37 10.03 35.89
C TYR A 146 -13.23 10.89 36.83
N THR A 147 -14.40 10.39 37.22
CA THR A 147 -15.32 11.12 38.10
C THR A 147 -14.71 11.45 39.46
N VAL A 148 -13.91 10.50 39.99
CA VAL A 148 -13.27 10.65 41.31
C VAL A 148 -11.95 11.40 41.22
N THR A 149 -11.14 11.12 40.22
CA THR A 149 -9.75 11.59 40.15
C THR A 149 -9.51 12.74 39.17
N GLY A 150 -10.38 12.93 38.19
CA GLY A 150 -10.17 13.84 37.06
C GLY A 150 -9.13 13.33 36.05
N ASN A 151 -8.54 12.14 36.26
CA ASN A 151 -7.54 11.58 35.34
C ASN A 151 -8.18 11.07 34.07
N LYS A 152 -7.62 11.49 32.93
CA LYS A 152 -8.01 11.00 31.62
C LYS A 152 -7.02 9.96 31.11
N PHE A 153 -7.51 9.12 30.22
CA PHE A 153 -6.76 8.03 29.61
C PHE A 153 -6.30 8.36 28.20
N ILE A 154 -5.21 7.78 27.78
CA ILE A 154 -4.84 7.58 26.38
C ILE A 154 -5.12 6.11 26.05
N VAL A 155 -5.88 5.86 24.98
CA VAL A 155 -6.20 4.50 24.53
C VAL A 155 -5.52 4.24 23.20
N ILE A 156 -4.67 3.22 23.16
CA ILE A 156 -3.94 2.78 21.98
C ILE A 156 -4.41 1.37 21.64
N ILE A 157 -4.89 1.17 20.41
CA ILE A 157 -5.34 -0.14 19.93
C ILE A 157 -4.58 -0.49 18.65
N ASP A 158 -3.73 -1.52 18.72
CA ASP A 158 -3.05 -2.06 17.54
C ASP A 158 -3.86 -3.21 16.92
N GLU A 159 -3.83 -3.32 15.59
CA GLU A 159 -4.58 -4.30 14.78
C GLU A 159 -6.10 -4.29 15.10
N TRP A 160 -6.68 -3.09 15.25
CA TRP A 160 -8.09 -2.91 15.63
C TRP A 160 -9.06 -3.67 14.71
N ASP A 161 -8.71 -3.88 13.47
CA ASP A 161 -9.55 -4.43 12.40
C ASP A 161 -9.42 -5.95 12.21
N ILE A 162 -8.59 -6.63 12.99
CA ILE A 162 -8.28 -8.04 12.75
C ILE A 162 -9.52 -8.94 12.81
N LEU A 163 -10.43 -8.72 13.75
CA LEU A 163 -11.68 -9.49 13.86
C LEU A 163 -12.61 -9.25 12.67
N ILE A 164 -12.54 -8.09 12.06
CA ILE A 164 -13.35 -7.73 10.89
C ILE A 164 -12.75 -8.36 9.63
N ARG A 165 -11.44 -8.39 9.53
CA ARG A 165 -10.71 -8.84 8.35
C ARG A 165 -10.54 -10.38 8.31
N ASP A 166 -10.12 -10.98 9.40
CA ASP A 166 -9.71 -12.38 9.44
C ASP A 166 -10.85 -13.33 9.89
N GLU A 167 -11.86 -12.82 10.61
CA GLU A 167 -13.04 -13.55 11.09
C GLU A 167 -14.31 -13.13 10.33
N ALA A 168 -14.19 -12.81 9.06
CA ALA A 168 -15.25 -12.21 8.23
C ALA A 168 -16.57 -13.03 8.17
N ASN A 169 -16.54 -14.31 8.47
CA ASN A 169 -17.72 -15.18 8.45
C ASN A 169 -18.50 -15.23 9.78
N ASN A 170 -17.96 -14.65 10.85
CA ASN A 170 -18.57 -14.68 12.18
C ASN A 170 -19.18 -13.31 12.53
N ARG A 171 -20.38 -13.05 12.01
CA ARG A 171 -21.06 -11.74 12.13
C ARG A 171 -21.42 -11.36 13.56
N ASP A 172 -21.82 -12.31 14.38
CA ASP A 172 -22.24 -12.01 15.76
C ASP A 172 -21.05 -11.55 16.60
N GLU A 173 -19.88 -12.17 16.39
CA GLU A 173 -18.64 -11.80 17.09
C GLU A 173 -18.09 -10.47 16.61
N GLN A 174 -18.15 -10.20 15.29
CA GLN A 174 -17.82 -8.89 14.75
C GLN A 174 -18.72 -7.79 15.32
N GLU A 175 -20.04 -8.03 15.39
CA GLU A 175 -20.99 -7.07 15.93
C GLU A 175 -20.75 -6.81 17.42
N ASN A 176 -20.45 -7.84 18.20
CA ASN A 176 -20.06 -7.71 19.61
C ASN A 176 -18.81 -6.82 19.77
N TYR A 177 -17.79 -7.07 18.96
CA TYR A 177 -16.57 -6.26 18.99
C TYR A 177 -16.81 -4.80 18.53
N ILE A 178 -17.61 -4.60 17.49
CA ILE A 178 -18.01 -3.26 17.03
C ILE A 178 -18.79 -2.53 18.14
N ASN A 179 -19.66 -3.23 18.87
CA ASN A 179 -20.41 -2.66 19.99
C ASN A 179 -19.48 -2.26 21.16
N PHE A 180 -18.45 -3.06 21.43
CA PHE A 180 -17.39 -2.69 22.37
C PHE A 180 -16.67 -1.39 21.95
N LEU A 181 -16.23 -1.29 20.69
CA LEU A 181 -15.59 -0.06 20.17
C LEU A 181 -16.54 1.14 20.21
N ARG A 182 -17.83 0.93 19.96
CA ARG A 182 -18.84 1.99 20.11
C ARG A 182 -18.97 2.46 21.56
N GLY A 183 -19.03 1.54 22.51
CA GLY A 183 -19.06 1.86 23.94
C GLY A 183 -17.84 2.67 24.36
N MET A 184 -16.67 2.29 23.84
CA MET A 184 -15.40 2.98 24.14
C MET A 184 -15.32 4.40 23.55
N PHE A 185 -15.83 4.63 22.34
CA PHE A 185 -15.46 5.86 21.61
C PHE A 185 -16.63 6.70 21.13
N LYS A 186 -17.87 6.17 21.04
CA LYS A 186 -18.98 6.92 20.45
C LYS A 186 -19.71 7.80 21.46
N GLY A 187 -20.08 8.99 21.02
CA GLY A 187 -20.85 9.94 21.83
C GLY A 187 -19.98 10.96 22.54
N THR A 188 -20.57 11.69 23.50
CA THR A 188 -19.90 12.74 24.24
C THR A 188 -19.20 12.25 25.51
N GLU A 189 -19.72 11.19 26.13
CA GLU A 189 -19.16 10.65 27.38
C GLU A 189 -17.70 10.20 27.26
N PRO A 190 -17.28 9.44 26.23
CA PRO A 190 -15.87 9.05 26.07
C PRO A 190 -14.91 10.25 26.04
N THR A 191 -15.30 11.40 25.50
CA THR A 191 -14.44 12.58 25.44
C THR A 191 -14.15 13.21 26.82
N ARG A 192 -14.90 12.82 27.84
CA ARG A 192 -14.67 13.27 29.22
C ARG A 192 -13.47 12.55 29.84
N PHE A 193 -13.36 11.25 29.63
CA PHE A 193 -12.33 10.42 30.26
C PHE A 193 -11.23 9.94 29.30
N ILE A 194 -11.36 10.11 27.97
CA ILE A 194 -10.30 9.86 26.98
C ILE A 194 -9.73 11.19 26.50
N SER A 195 -8.41 11.36 26.65
CA SER A 195 -7.67 12.52 26.16
C SER A 195 -7.14 12.31 24.73
N LEU A 196 -6.83 11.07 24.36
CA LEU A 196 -6.37 10.66 23.04
C LEU A 196 -6.76 9.20 22.80
N ALA A 197 -7.28 8.90 21.61
CA ALA A 197 -7.42 7.55 21.13
C ALA A 197 -6.61 7.39 19.84
N TYR A 198 -5.75 6.39 19.77
CA TYR A 198 -4.95 6.08 18.59
C TYR A 198 -5.16 4.61 18.20
N LEU A 199 -5.87 4.40 17.10
CA LEU A 199 -6.13 3.08 16.56
C LEU A 199 -5.25 2.87 15.33
N THR A 200 -4.64 1.69 15.22
CA THR A 200 -3.89 1.30 14.04
C THR A 200 -4.35 -0.05 13.52
N GLY A 201 -4.44 -0.16 12.20
CA GLY A 201 -4.92 -1.34 11.49
C GLY A 201 -4.62 -1.24 10.00
N ILE A 202 -5.33 -2.02 9.21
CA ILE A 202 -5.24 -2.01 7.74
C ILE A 202 -6.45 -1.29 7.13
N LEU A 203 -7.65 -1.60 7.65
CA LEU A 203 -8.91 -1.12 7.08
C LEU A 203 -9.33 0.24 7.65
N PRO A 204 -10.05 1.06 6.86
CA PRO A 204 -10.61 2.32 7.33
C PRO A 204 -11.77 2.11 8.32
N ILE A 205 -11.79 2.83 9.43
CA ILE A 205 -12.77 2.63 10.50
C ILE A 205 -14.17 3.15 10.14
N LYS A 206 -14.27 4.18 9.30
CA LYS A 206 -15.55 4.78 8.90
C LYS A 206 -16.37 3.94 7.92
N LYS A 207 -15.73 2.98 7.26
CA LYS A 207 -16.36 2.13 6.22
C LYS A 207 -16.97 0.83 6.76
N MET A 208 -17.36 0.81 8.04
CA MET A 208 -18.08 -0.31 8.62
C MET A 208 -19.59 -0.24 8.31
N LYS A 209 -20.21 -1.37 7.96
CA LYS A 209 -21.64 -1.51 7.56
C LYS A 209 -22.67 -0.91 8.50
N THR A 210 -22.37 -0.83 9.76
CA THR A 210 -23.31 -0.34 10.77
C THR A 210 -23.34 1.19 10.71
N GLN A 211 -24.52 1.73 10.41
CA GLN A 211 -24.76 3.16 10.27
C GLN A 211 -24.00 3.98 11.31
N SER A 212 -23.04 4.80 10.84
CA SER A 212 -22.26 5.79 11.62
C SER A 212 -21.61 5.25 12.90
N ALA A 213 -21.01 4.04 12.87
CA ALA A 213 -20.48 3.42 14.09
C ALA A 213 -19.42 4.29 14.78
N LEU A 214 -18.39 4.70 14.04
CA LEU A 214 -17.22 5.40 14.59
C LEU A 214 -16.78 6.57 13.68
N ASN A 215 -17.74 7.40 13.29
CA ASN A 215 -17.52 8.55 12.40
C ASN A 215 -16.83 9.75 13.06
N ASN A 216 -16.58 9.68 14.36
CA ASN A 216 -15.90 10.71 15.13
C ASN A 216 -14.36 10.58 15.14
N PHE A 217 -13.81 9.56 14.45
CA PHE A 217 -12.38 9.47 14.27
C PHE A 217 -11.89 10.32 13.10
N ASP A 218 -10.75 10.97 13.28
CA ASP A 218 -9.93 11.47 12.18
C ASP A 218 -9.18 10.27 11.59
N GLU A 219 -9.44 10.01 10.31
CA GLU A 219 -9.01 8.79 9.65
C GLU A 219 -7.93 9.09 8.61
N PHE A 220 -6.82 8.35 8.70
CA PHE A 220 -5.67 8.46 7.82
C PHE A 220 -5.41 7.10 7.16
N THR A 221 -5.62 7.01 5.85
CA THR A 221 -5.63 5.74 5.11
C THR A 221 -4.66 5.75 3.93
N MET A 222 -4.67 4.67 3.13
CA MET A 222 -3.96 4.63 1.85
C MET A 222 -4.60 5.49 0.77
N LEU A 223 -5.87 5.89 0.94
CA LEU A 223 -6.59 6.78 0.01
C LEU A 223 -6.41 8.26 0.38
N ASP A 224 -6.30 8.54 1.67
CA ASP A 224 -6.15 9.89 2.24
C ASP A 224 -5.28 9.77 3.51
N ALA A 225 -4.03 10.10 3.39
CA ALA A 225 -3.05 9.98 4.48
C ALA A 225 -2.87 11.27 5.27
N GLY A 226 -3.34 12.39 4.72
CA GLY A 226 -3.31 13.71 5.35
C GLY A 226 -1.97 14.05 5.99
N ALA A 227 -2.02 14.67 7.17
CA ALA A 227 -0.84 15.07 7.93
C ALA A 227 0.05 13.92 8.42
N LEU A 228 -0.44 12.67 8.35
CA LEU A 228 0.30 11.50 8.84
C LEU A 228 1.02 10.71 7.72
N ALA A 229 1.06 11.23 6.50
CA ALA A 229 1.65 10.56 5.34
C ALA A 229 3.10 10.13 5.56
N SER A 230 3.93 10.94 6.22
CA SER A 230 5.36 10.71 6.40
C SER A 230 5.73 9.90 7.65
N TYR A 231 4.80 9.68 8.57
CA TYR A 231 5.13 9.10 9.86
C TYR A 231 5.00 7.58 9.93
N ILE A 232 4.32 6.95 8.94
CA ILE A 232 4.24 5.49 8.85
C ILE A 232 4.67 5.04 7.47
N GLY A 233 5.66 4.18 7.40
CA GLY A 233 6.44 3.88 6.21
C GLY A 233 7.72 4.71 6.15
N PHE A 234 8.58 4.46 5.16
CA PHE A 234 9.78 5.25 4.92
C PHE A 234 9.55 6.22 3.77
N THR A 235 9.94 7.47 3.94
CA THR A 235 9.92 8.48 2.88
C THR A 235 11.07 8.29 1.89
N GLU A 236 10.95 8.84 0.69
CA GLU A 236 11.99 8.75 -0.34
C GLU A 236 13.36 9.26 0.17
N LEU A 237 13.38 10.40 0.87
CA LEU A 237 14.62 10.96 1.44
C LEU A 237 15.28 10.05 2.49
N GLU A 238 14.49 9.35 3.28
CA GLU A 238 15.00 8.39 4.26
C GLU A 238 15.59 7.16 3.57
N VAL A 239 14.94 6.69 2.51
CA VAL A 239 15.41 5.56 1.71
C VAL A 239 16.69 5.91 0.95
N GLU A 240 16.78 7.12 0.36
CA GLU A 240 17.98 7.61 -0.30
C GLU A 240 19.19 7.62 0.66
N LYS A 241 19.01 8.15 1.88
CA LYS A 241 20.05 8.11 2.93
C LYS A 241 20.47 6.69 3.32
N LEU A 242 19.51 5.75 3.35
CA LEU A 242 19.83 4.35 3.60
C LEU A 242 20.62 3.74 2.44
N CYS A 243 20.27 4.05 1.18
CA CYS A 243 21.01 3.61 0.01
C CYS A 243 22.47 4.06 0.07
N ASP A 244 22.71 5.34 0.40
CA ASP A 244 24.06 5.87 0.57
C ASP A 244 24.82 5.12 1.68
N LYS A 245 24.19 4.93 2.84
CA LYS A 245 24.81 4.26 4.00
C LYS A 245 25.16 2.79 3.72
N TYR A 246 24.29 2.08 2.99
CA TYR A 246 24.43 0.64 2.73
C TYR A 246 24.97 0.34 1.33
N HIS A 247 25.39 1.37 0.58
CA HIS A 247 25.97 1.27 -0.77
C HIS A 247 25.05 0.49 -1.73
N LYS A 248 23.77 0.88 -1.78
CA LYS A 248 22.77 0.33 -2.70
C LYS A 248 22.43 1.34 -3.79
N ASP A 249 22.16 0.85 -4.99
CA ASP A 249 21.65 1.70 -6.06
C ASP A 249 20.22 2.16 -5.75
N PHE A 250 20.06 3.46 -5.54
CA PHE A 250 18.77 4.06 -5.22
C PHE A 250 17.75 3.87 -6.34
N ALA A 251 18.16 3.94 -7.60
CA ALA A 251 17.26 3.75 -8.75
C ALA A 251 16.68 2.32 -8.77
N GLU A 252 17.50 1.33 -8.39
CA GLU A 252 17.04 -0.05 -8.28
C GLU A 252 16.14 -0.27 -7.07
N VAL A 253 16.47 0.28 -5.90
CA VAL A 253 15.61 0.25 -4.70
C VAL A 253 14.26 0.89 -5.00
N LYS A 254 14.25 2.03 -5.69
CA LYS A 254 13.04 2.73 -6.12
C LYS A 254 12.17 1.85 -7.02
N ARG A 255 12.76 1.24 -8.03
CA ARG A 255 12.04 0.33 -8.94
C ARG A 255 11.37 -0.83 -8.22
N TRP A 256 12.06 -1.41 -7.24
CA TRP A 256 11.59 -2.61 -6.54
C TRP A 256 10.58 -2.33 -5.44
N TYR A 257 10.66 -1.18 -4.75
CA TYR A 257 9.96 -0.99 -3.47
C TYR A 257 9.22 0.34 -3.32
N ASP A 258 9.30 1.25 -4.30
CA ASP A 258 8.59 2.53 -4.30
C ASP A 258 7.12 2.38 -4.75
N GLY A 259 6.44 3.49 -4.92
CA GLY A 259 5.18 3.62 -5.67
C GLY A 259 3.94 3.85 -4.83
N TYR A 260 4.03 3.91 -3.50
CA TYR A 260 2.91 4.39 -2.70
C TYR A 260 2.98 5.91 -2.58
N VAL A 261 2.10 6.60 -3.30
CA VAL A 261 2.01 8.07 -3.24
C VAL A 261 0.97 8.45 -2.21
N LEU A 262 1.42 8.93 -1.06
CA LEU A 262 0.57 9.43 0.01
C LEU A 262 0.69 10.95 0.07
N GLU A 263 -0.38 11.66 -0.21
CA GLU A 263 -0.38 13.09 -0.47
C GLU A 263 0.59 13.44 -1.63
N ASN A 264 1.67 14.13 -1.35
CA ASN A 264 2.71 14.46 -2.32
C ASN A 264 4.04 13.75 -2.02
N GLN A 265 4.02 12.67 -1.25
CA GLN A 265 5.21 11.97 -0.81
C GLN A 265 5.24 10.53 -1.30
N GLN A 266 6.40 10.10 -1.78
CA GLN A 266 6.69 8.70 -2.02
C GLN A 266 6.96 8.02 -0.68
N VAL A 267 6.26 6.92 -0.43
CA VAL A 267 6.37 6.14 0.80
C VAL A 267 6.66 4.69 0.46
N TYR A 268 7.63 4.12 1.13
CA TYR A 268 8.13 2.77 0.92
C TYR A 268 7.72 1.85 2.07
N ASN A 269 7.58 0.56 1.77
CA ASN A 269 7.41 -0.46 2.81
C ASN A 269 8.72 -0.65 3.58
N PRO A 270 8.77 -0.35 4.91
CA PRO A 270 9.98 -0.47 5.71
C PRO A 270 10.60 -1.87 5.68
N LYS A 271 9.77 -2.93 5.72
CA LYS A 271 10.26 -4.31 5.75
C LYS A 271 11.03 -4.68 4.49
N ALA A 272 10.54 -4.27 3.33
CA ALA A 272 11.20 -4.52 2.05
C ALA A 272 12.53 -3.75 1.99
N VAL A 273 12.50 -2.45 2.31
CA VAL A 273 13.71 -1.60 2.32
C VAL A 273 14.76 -2.13 3.31
N VAL A 274 14.41 -2.38 4.56
CA VAL A 274 15.35 -2.94 5.55
C VAL A 274 15.92 -4.27 5.07
N SER A 275 15.09 -5.13 4.48
CA SER A 275 15.55 -6.43 4.01
C SER A 275 16.56 -6.33 2.87
N VAL A 276 16.38 -5.44 1.89
CA VAL A 276 17.35 -5.26 0.80
C VAL A 276 18.61 -4.59 1.28
N MET A 277 18.54 -3.63 2.22
CA MET A 277 19.74 -3.01 2.80
C MET A 277 20.63 -4.05 3.48
N LEU A 278 20.04 -4.91 4.30
CA LEU A 278 20.78 -5.89 5.09
C LEU A 278 21.20 -7.15 4.30
N ARG A 279 20.38 -7.62 3.36
CA ARG A 279 20.61 -8.87 2.61
C ARG A 279 21.29 -8.65 1.27
N GLY A 280 21.09 -7.51 0.65
CA GLY A 280 21.70 -7.12 -0.62
C GLY A 280 20.98 -7.61 -1.87
N ASN A 281 20.01 -8.52 -1.77
CA ASN A 281 19.33 -9.11 -2.91
C ASN A 281 18.02 -8.37 -3.20
N PHE A 282 17.79 -8.03 -4.46
CA PHE A 282 16.52 -7.49 -4.95
C PHE A 282 15.58 -8.63 -5.26
N GLN A 283 14.53 -8.78 -4.45
CA GLN A 283 13.52 -9.83 -4.57
C GLN A 283 12.26 -9.43 -3.83
N SER A 284 11.16 -10.19 -3.98
CA SER A 284 10.00 -9.99 -3.13
C SER A 284 10.29 -10.44 -1.68
N TYR A 285 10.12 -9.51 -0.77
CA TYR A 285 10.07 -9.75 0.68
C TYR A 285 8.64 -9.79 1.20
N TRP A 286 7.66 -9.53 0.34
CA TRP A 286 6.24 -9.53 0.66
C TRP A 286 5.69 -10.96 0.82
N SER A 287 6.09 -11.89 -0.06
CA SER A 287 5.55 -13.26 -0.18
C SER A 287 5.80 -14.19 1.01
N GLN A 288 6.72 -13.84 1.91
CA GLN A 288 7.09 -14.71 3.02
C GLN A 288 5.97 -14.89 4.08
N THR A 289 4.73 -14.40 3.87
CA THR A 289 3.69 -14.30 4.89
C THR A 289 2.25 -14.52 4.40
N GLY A 290 1.97 -15.54 3.62
CA GLY A 290 0.58 -15.94 3.34
C GLY A 290 -0.21 -15.03 2.40
N THR A 291 0.48 -14.21 1.60
CA THR A 291 -0.10 -13.29 0.61
C THR A 291 -1.13 -13.95 -0.31
N TYR A 292 -0.84 -15.17 -0.76
CA TYR A 292 -1.70 -15.88 -1.70
C TYR A 292 -3.08 -16.21 -1.14
N GLU A 293 -3.18 -16.50 0.16
CA GLU A 293 -4.44 -16.87 0.81
C GLU A 293 -5.44 -15.71 0.81
N VAL A 294 -4.93 -14.48 0.83
CA VAL A 294 -5.77 -13.27 0.84
C VAL A 294 -6.08 -12.77 -0.58
N VAL A 295 -5.06 -12.69 -1.45
CA VAL A 295 -5.21 -12.07 -2.79
C VAL A 295 -5.94 -12.97 -3.77
N VAL A 296 -5.64 -14.26 -3.76
CA VAL A 296 -6.22 -15.23 -4.71
C VAL A 296 -7.75 -15.25 -4.67
N PRO A 297 -8.42 -15.34 -3.51
CA PRO A 297 -9.87 -15.25 -3.48
C PRO A 297 -10.42 -13.95 -4.05
N LEU A 298 -9.75 -12.81 -3.76
CA LEU A 298 -10.20 -11.49 -4.19
C LEU A 298 -10.14 -11.32 -5.72
N ILE A 299 -9.02 -11.64 -6.33
CA ILE A 299 -8.85 -11.51 -7.79
C ILE A 299 -9.68 -12.52 -8.58
N ASN A 300 -10.18 -13.59 -7.94
CA ASN A 300 -11.08 -14.57 -8.55
C ASN A 300 -12.56 -14.28 -8.32
N MET A 301 -12.91 -13.18 -7.64
CA MET A 301 -14.30 -12.76 -7.56
C MET A 301 -14.85 -12.47 -8.95
N ASP A 302 -16.07 -12.95 -9.22
CA ASP A 302 -16.71 -12.83 -10.55
C ASP A 302 -17.40 -11.49 -10.72
N PHE A 303 -16.60 -10.41 -10.70
CA PHE A 303 -17.06 -9.06 -11.02
C PHE A 303 -16.63 -8.68 -12.43
N ASP A 304 -17.58 -8.15 -13.21
CA ASP A 304 -17.33 -7.72 -14.57
C ASP A 304 -16.18 -6.69 -14.64
N GLY A 305 -15.20 -6.95 -15.49
CA GLY A 305 -14.01 -6.12 -15.69
C GLY A 305 -12.92 -6.22 -14.61
N LEU A 306 -13.08 -7.01 -13.54
CA LEU A 306 -12.06 -7.13 -12.50
C LEU A 306 -10.77 -7.77 -13.03
N LYS A 307 -10.88 -8.92 -13.71
CA LYS A 307 -9.71 -9.61 -14.29
C LYS A 307 -8.99 -8.72 -15.28
N GLN A 308 -9.75 -8.04 -16.15
CA GLN A 308 -9.22 -7.10 -17.11
C GLN A 308 -8.44 -5.96 -16.43
N ALA A 309 -8.99 -5.36 -15.38
CA ALA A 309 -8.34 -4.30 -14.63
C ALA A 309 -7.00 -4.76 -13.99
N ILE A 310 -6.97 -5.98 -13.46
CA ILE A 310 -5.72 -6.57 -12.90
C ILE A 310 -4.67 -6.77 -13.99
N ILE A 311 -5.06 -7.29 -15.17
CA ILE A 311 -4.15 -7.49 -16.30
C ILE A 311 -3.59 -6.14 -16.78
N GLU A 312 -4.42 -5.12 -16.92
CA GLU A 312 -4.00 -3.76 -17.29
C GLU A 312 -2.97 -3.20 -16.30
N MET A 313 -3.24 -3.34 -14.99
CA MET A 313 -2.31 -2.86 -13.96
C MET A 313 -1.00 -3.67 -13.91
N VAL A 314 -1.06 -5.00 -14.09
CA VAL A 314 0.15 -5.85 -14.18
C VAL A 314 1.02 -5.45 -15.37
N SER A 315 0.40 -5.02 -16.47
CA SER A 315 1.08 -4.49 -17.65
C SER A 315 1.62 -3.06 -17.50
N GLY A 316 1.40 -2.43 -16.32
CA GLY A 316 1.90 -1.10 -15.99
C GLY A 316 0.95 0.05 -16.29
N SER A 317 -0.30 -0.24 -16.67
CA SER A 317 -1.35 0.77 -16.86
C SER A 317 -1.97 1.18 -15.53
N THR A 318 -2.75 2.27 -15.54
CA THR A 318 -3.59 2.70 -14.43
C THR A 318 -5.05 2.45 -14.76
N VAL A 319 -5.87 2.16 -13.76
CA VAL A 319 -7.31 1.89 -13.91
C VAL A 319 -8.09 2.86 -13.04
N GLU A 320 -9.11 3.51 -13.62
CA GLU A 320 -10.03 4.35 -12.87
C GLU A 320 -10.83 3.52 -11.86
N VAL A 321 -10.98 4.05 -10.63
CA VAL A 321 -11.65 3.36 -9.52
C VAL A 321 -12.51 4.34 -8.72
N ASP A 322 -13.78 3.99 -8.54
CA ASP A 322 -14.66 4.66 -7.58
C ASP A 322 -14.51 4.04 -6.19
N THR A 323 -13.82 4.72 -5.30
CA THR A 323 -13.60 4.30 -3.92
C THR A 323 -14.76 4.66 -2.97
N GLY A 324 -15.78 5.35 -3.46
CA GLY A 324 -16.89 5.89 -2.66
C GLY A 324 -17.82 4.82 -2.09
N THR A 325 -18.06 3.76 -2.85
CA THR A 325 -19.01 2.67 -2.50
C THR A 325 -18.41 1.64 -1.55
N PHE A 326 -17.10 1.60 -1.40
CA PHE A 326 -16.38 0.61 -0.62
C PHE A 326 -16.85 0.51 0.84
N GLN A 327 -17.00 -0.73 1.31
CA GLN A 327 -17.26 -1.10 2.71
C GLN A 327 -16.22 -2.16 3.16
N ASN A 328 -15.88 -2.18 4.44
CA ASN A 328 -14.83 -3.07 5.00
C ASN A 328 -15.19 -4.56 5.05
N ASP A 329 -16.31 -4.97 4.51
CA ASP A 329 -16.80 -6.35 4.58
C ASP A 329 -16.77 -6.97 3.19
N THR A 330 -15.91 -7.98 2.99
CA THR A 330 -15.76 -8.69 1.71
C THR A 330 -17.05 -9.34 1.21
N VAL A 331 -17.97 -9.69 2.10
CA VAL A 331 -19.29 -10.23 1.73
C VAL A 331 -20.22 -9.16 1.12
N SER A 332 -19.90 -7.88 1.32
CA SER A 332 -20.69 -6.76 0.78
C SER A 332 -20.15 -6.18 -0.51
N PHE A 333 -19.04 -6.70 -1.01
CA PHE A 333 -18.52 -6.23 -2.31
C PHE A 333 -19.58 -6.42 -3.39
N SER A 334 -19.83 -5.38 -4.15
CA SER A 334 -20.85 -5.30 -5.17
C SER A 334 -20.27 -5.02 -6.57
N SER A 335 -19.00 -4.67 -6.64
CA SER A 335 -18.33 -4.25 -7.87
C SER A 335 -16.83 -4.60 -7.86
N ARG A 336 -16.20 -4.54 -9.03
CA ARG A 336 -14.74 -4.60 -9.16
C ARG A 336 -14.03 -3.51 -8.36
N ASP A 337 -14.65 -2.34 -8.25
CA ASP A 337 -14.05 -1.18 -7.61
C ASP A 337 -13.95 -1.36 -6.09
N ASP A 338 -14.89 -2.11 -5.48
CA ASP A 338 -14.81 -2.49 -4.07
C ASP A 338 -13.59 -3.41 -3.83
N VAL A 339 -13.38 -4.40 -4.71
CA VAL A 339 -12.23 -5.32 -4.63
C VAL A 339 -10.92 -4.55 -4.82
N ILE A 340 -10.85 -3.67 -5.83
CA ILE A 340 -9.66 -2.85 -6.10
C ILE A 340 -9.36 -1.94 -4.90
N THR A 341 -10.38 -1.30 -4.33
CA THR A 341 -10.23 -0.45 -3.14
C THR A 341 -9.72 -1.25 -1.94
N TYR A 342 -10.22 -2.47 -1.74
CA TYR A 342 -9.71 -3.34 -0.69
C TYR A 342 -8.24 -3.71 -0.91
N LEU A 343 -7.85 -4.03 -2.15
CA LEU A 343 -6.45 -4.30 -2.52
C LEU A 343 -5.53 -3.09 -2.30
N ILE A 344 -6.04 -1.85 -2.45
CA ILE A 344 -5.32 -0.62 -2.10
C ILE A 344 -5.06 -0.58 -0.60
N HIS A 345 -6.06 -0.81 0.24
CA HIS A 345 -5.89 -0.82 1.70
C HIS A 345 -4.95 -1.93 2.17
N LEU A 346 -4.98 -3.10 1.51
CA LEU A 346 -4.05 -4.19 1.78
C LEU A 346 -2.61 -3.91 1.31
N GLY A 347 -2.40 -2.92 0.43
CA GLY A 347 -1.11 -2.54 -0.11
C GLY A 347 -0.68 -3.31 -1.37
N TYR A 348 -1.57 -4.06 -2.00
CA TYR A 348 -1.30 -4.69 -3.30
C TYR A 348 -1.48 -3.73 -4.48
N LEU A 349 -2.20 -2.66 -4.27
CA LEU A 349 -2.34 -1.57 -5.23
C LEU A 349 -2.01 -0.24 -4.56
N ALA A 350 -1.56 0.72 -5.36
CA ALA A 350 -1.43 2.11 -4.99
C ALA A 350 -2.58 2.91 -5.62
N TYR A 351 -2.81 4.10 -5.13
CA TYR A 351 -3.88 4.98 -5.59
C TYR A 351 -3.37 6.40 -5.83
N ASP A 352 -3.65 6.93 -7.00
CA ASP A 352 -3.45 8.34 -7.32
C ASP A 352 -4.77 9.09 -7.09
N GLN A 353 -4.85 9.79 -5.97
CA GLN A 353 -6.06 10.53 -5.56
C GLN A 353 -6.45 11.63 -6.58
N ARG A 354 -5.46 12.24 -7.26
CA ARG A 354 -5.75 13.32 -8.23
C ARG A 354 -6.36 12.77 -9.52
N LYS A 355 -5.90 11.60 -9.94
CA LYS A 355 -6.39 10.92 -11.16
C LYS A 355 -7.52 9.95 -10.87
N GLN A 356 -7.80 9.66 -9.62
CA GLN A 356 -8.75 8.62 -9.18
C GLN A 356 -8.45 7.25 -9.81
N CYS A 357 -7.17 6.90 -9.90
CA CYS A 357 -6.71 5.67 -10.54
C CYS A 357 -5.92 4.80 -9.58
N ALA A 358 -6.17 3.48 -9.67
CA ALA A 358 -5.34 2.45 -9.05
C ALA A 358 -4.24 1.99 -10.02
N PHE A 359 -3.13 1.53 -9.46
CA PHE A 359 -2.02 0.94 -10.21
C PHE A 359 -1.16 0.05 -9.31
N ILE A 360 -0.34 -0.79 -9.91
CA ILE A 360 0.64 -1.59 -9.17
C ILE A 360 1.84 -0.71 -8.80
N PRO A 361 2.18 -0.60 -7.49
CA PRO A 361 3.17 0.35 -7.03
C PRO A 361 4.59 0.05 -7.55
N ASN A 362 5.00 -1.21 -7.56
CA ASN A 362 6.39 -1.58 -7.79
C ASN A 362 6.56 -3.01 -8.29
N GLU A 363 7.82 -3.38 -8.58
CA GLU A 363 8.17 -4.69 -9.11
C GLU A 363 7.90 -5.82 -8.09
N GLU A 364 8.11 -5.58 -6.80
CA GLU A 364 7.81 -6.55 -5.74
C GLU A 364 6.36 -7.01 -5.80
N ILE A 365 5.43 -6.07 -5.79
CA ILE A 365 3.98 -6.35 -5.81
C ILE A 365 3.54 -6.91 -7.16
N ARG A 366 4.15 -6.45 -8.27
CA ARG A 366 3.86 -6.99 -9.59
C ARG A 366 4.15 -8.49 -9.66
N GLN A 367 5.31 -8.91 -9.14
CA GLN A 367 5.67 -10.33 -9.08
C GLN A 367 4.71 -11.15 -8.21
N GLU A 368 4.27 -10.60 -7.09
CA GLU A 368 3.28 -11.24 -6.22
C GLU A 368 1.95 -11.49 -6.93
N LEU A 369 1.42 -10.47 -7.62
CA LEU A 369 0.16 -10.60 -8.36
C LEU A 369 0.27 -11.59 -9.52
N LEU A 370 1.37 -11.57 -10.27
CA LEU A 370 1.65 -12.56 -11.33
C LEU A 370 1.70 -13.98 -10.76
N ALA A 371 2.40 -14.18 -9.65
CA ALA A 371 2.50 -15.48 -9.02
C ALA A 371 1.14 -15.96 -8.46
N ALA A 372 0.32 -15.06 -7.93
CA ALA A 372 -1.04 -15.36 -7.50
C ALA A 372 -1.91 -15.80 -8.69
N ALA A 373 -1.87 -15.08 -9.78
CA ALA A 373 -2.63 -15.38 -11.00
C ALA A 373 -2.22 -16.74 -11.61
N LYS A 374 -0.92 -17.08 -11.63
CA LYS A 374 -0.43 -18.39 -12.08
C LYS A 374 -0.98 -19.57 -11.26
N LYS A 375 -1.10 -19.41 -9.94
CA LYS A 375 -1.67 -20.46 -9.05
C LYS A 375 -3.15 -20.72 -9.28
N THR A 376 -3.90 -19.72 -9.71
CA THR A 376 -5.35 -19.82 -9.90
C THR A 376 -5.77 -20.44 -11.23
N LYS A 377 -4.81 -20.85 -12.06
CA LYS A 377 -5.07 -21.33 -13.42
C LYS A 377 -5.93 -20.34 -14.23
N TRP A 378 -5.61 -19.06 -14.16
CA TRP A 378 -6.12 -18.09 -15.09
C TRP A 378 -5.61 -18.43 -16.49
N ASN A 379 -6.36 -19.26 -17.20
CA ASN A 379 -5.99 -19.69 -18.54
C ASN A 379 -5.79 -18.49 -19.46
N GLU A 380 -6.62 -17.47 -19.29
CA GLU A 380 -6.52 -16.21 -20.05
C GLU A 380 -5.17 -15.50 -19.82
N LEU A 381 -4.65 -15.45 -18.58
CA LEU A 381 -3.36 -14.82 -18.32
C LEU A 381 -2.18 -15.68 -18.80
N GLN A 382 -2.29 -17.00 -18.73
CA GLN A 382 -1.24 -17.90 -19.23
C GLN A 382 -1.15 -17.85 -20.74
N GLU A 383 -2.29 -17.89 -21.43
CA GLU A 383 -2.38 -17.74 -22.89
C GLU A 383 -1.80 -16.39 -23.30
N PHE A 384 -2.14 -15.38 -22.57
CA PHE A 384 -1.70 -14.03 -22.78
C PHE A 384 -0.18 -13.85 -22.56
N GLU A 385 0.37 -14.41 -21.47
CA GLU A 385 1.82 -14.41 -21.21
C GLU A 385 2.57 -15.12 -22.35
N TYR A 386 2.02 -16.24 -22.85
CA TYR A 386 2.58 -16.97 -23.98
C TYR A 386 2.56 -16.13 -25.27
N GLN A 387 1.42 -15.54 -25.63
CA GLN A 387 1.31 -14.66 -26.81
C GLN A 387 2.26 -13.46 -26.71
N SER A 388 2.41 -12.89 -25.52
CA SER A 388 3.33 -11.79 -25.26
C SER A 388 4.80 -12.20 -25.39
N GLU A 389 5.18 -13.44 -25.00
CA GLU A 389 6.53 -13.97 -25.25
C GLU A 389 6.78 -14.12 -26.74
N GLN A 390 5.84 -14.67 -27.49
CA GLN A 390 5.96 -14.83 -28.94
C GLN A 390 6.08 -13.47 -29.66
N LEU A 391 5.29 -12.46 -29.22
CA LEU A 391 5.39 -11.11 -29.75
C LEU A 391 6.77 -10.49 -29.49
N LEU A 392 7.33 -10.67 -28.28
CA LEU A 392 8.66 -10.16 -27.96
C LEU A 392 9.72 -10.86 -28.82
N GLU A 393 9.69 -12.18 -28.95
CA GLU A 393 10.61 -12.94 -29.80
C GLU A 393 10.54 -12.47 -31.25
N ALA A 394 9.32 -12.38 -31.82
CA ALA A 394 9.13 -11.87 -33.19
C ALA A 394 9.66 -10.42 -33.36
N THR A 395 9.54 -9.57 -32.33
CA THR A 395 10.10 -8.22 -32.35
C THR A 395 11.64 -8.23 -32.38
N LEU A 396 12.25 -9.08 -31.57
CA LEU A 396 13.70 -9.23 -31.51
C LEU A 396 14.29 -9.82 -32.81
N ASP A 397 13.57 -10.77 -33.41
CA ASP A 397 13.92 -11.40 -34.68
C ASP A 397 13.55 -10.54 -35.89
N ARG A 398 12.88 -9.40 -35.69
CA ARG A 398 12.43 -8.43 -36.70
C ARG A 398 11.43 -9.03 -37.70
N GLU A 399 10.59 -9.93 -37.23
CA GLU A 399 9.54 -10.53 -38.04
C GLU A 399 8.29 -9.66 -38.07
N GLU A 400 8.33 -8.57 -38.84
CA GLU A 400 7.35 -7.48 -38.90
C GLU A 400 5.91 -7.98 -39.06
N THR A 401 5.68 -8.97 -39.93
CA THR A 401 4.36 -9.54 -40.18
C THR A 401 3.83 -10.27 -38.95
N LEU A 402 4.67 -11.09 -38.29
CA LEU A 402 4.26 -11.80 -37.08
C LEU A 402 3.97 -10.85 -35.92
N VAL A 403 4.74 -9.77 -35.80
CA VAL A 403 4.49 -8.71 -34.80
C VAL A 403 3.11 -8.10 -35.04
N ALA A 404 2.77 -7.75 -36.28
CA ALA A 404 1.47 -7.19 -36.64
C ALA A 404 0.33 -8.19 -36.33
N ASP A 405 0.50 -9.46 -36.67
CA ASP A 405 -0.48 -10.52 -36.45
C ASP A 405 -0.74 -10.77 -34.94
N TYR A 406 0.31 -10.86 -34.12
CA TYR A 406 0.17 -11.01 -32.67
C TYR A 406 -0.53 -9.81 -32.02
N ILE A 407 -0.19 -8.60 -32.44
CA ILE A 407 -0.86 -7.39 -31.95
C ILE A 407 -2.35 -7.40 -32.35
N GLU A 408 -2.67 -7.88 -33.55
CA GLU A 408 -4.06 -7.99 -34.01
C GLU A 408 -4.85 -9.02 -33.21
N GLN A 409 -4.26 -10.20 -32.90
CA GLN A 409 -4.88 -11.21 -32.05
C GLN A 409 -5.18 -10.67 -30.65
N ILE A 410 -4.18 -10.08 -30.01
CA ILE A 410 -4.33 -9.46 -28.69
C ILE A 410 -5.38 -8.35 -28.72
N HIS A 411 -5.39 -7.54 -29.79
CA HIS A 411 -6.40 -6.52 -29.99
C HIS A 411 -7.80 -7.11 -30.09
N MET A 412 -8.01 -8.18 -30.87
CA MET A 412 -9.32 -8.79 -31.04
C MET A 412 -9.86 -9.42 -29.75
N GLU A 413 -9.02 -10.05 -28.96
CA GLU A 413 -9.38 -10.66 -27.67
C GLU A 413 -9.76 -9.61 -26.63
N TYR A 414 -9.10 -8.44 -26.64
CA TYR A 414 -9.31 -7.36 -25.66
C TYR A 414 -10.19 -6.21 -26.18
N ALA A 415 -10.49 -6.16 -27.48
CA ALA A 415 -11.30 -5.09 -28.08
C ALA A 415 -12.77 -5.09 -27.63
N SER A 416 -13.28 -6.19 -27.07
CA SER A 416 -14.61 -6.22 -26.47
C SER A 416 -14.71 -5.40 -25.17
N ALA A 417 -13.58 -5.17 -24.50
CA ALA A 417 -13.49 -4.42 -23.25
C ALA A 417 -12.96 -2.99 -23.44
N ILE A 418 -12.09 -2.77 -24.42
CA ILE A 418 -11.51 -1.45 -24.72
C ILE A 418 -12.07 -0.97 -26.05
N GLN A 419 -13.03 -0.04 -26.02
CA GLN A 419 -13.48 0.60 -27.25
C GLN A 419 -12.33 1.41 -27.85
N TYR A 420 -11.80 0.93 -28.97
CA TYR A 420 -10.75 1.61 -29.76
C TYR A 420 -11.29 2.91 -30.34
N HIS A 421 -11.04 4.01 -29.66
CA HIS A 421 -11.49 5.31 -30.16
C HIS A 421 -10.33 6.22 -30.57
N ASN A 422 -9.11 5.97 -30.11
CA ASN A 422 -7.97 6.85 -30.35
C ASN A 422 -6.60 6.14 -30.07
N GLU A 423 -5.52 6.86 -30.30
CA GLU A 423 -4.14 6.45 -30.10
C GLU A 423 -3.84 6.03 -28.65
N ASN A 424 -4.52 6.63 -27.65
CA ASN A 424 -4.34 6.30 -26.23
C ASN A 424 -4.86 4.89 -25.89
N SER A 425 -6.01 4.50 -26.46
CA SER A 425 -6.56 3.16 -26.31
C SER A 425 -5.62 2.09 -26.91
N PHE A 426 -5.03 2.40 -28.07
CA PHE A 426 -4.04 1.55 -28.72
C PHE A 426 -2.76 1.41 -27.89
N SER A 427 -2.27 2.48 -27.32
CA SER A 427 -1.13 2.48 -26.38
C SER A 427 -1.35 1.52 -25.20
N SER A 428 -2.56 1.44 -24.65
CA SER A 428 -2.89 0.51 -23.56
C SER A 428 -2.78 -0.96 -24.01
N VAL A 429 -3.31 -1.30 -25.17
CA VAL A 429 -3.21 -2.67 -25.72
C VAL A 429 -1.75 -3.08 -25.94
N LEU A 430 -0.91 -2.19 -26.45
CA LEU A 430 0.50 -2.50 -26.65
C LEU A 430 1.27 -2.69 -25.34
N THR A 431 0.93 -1.94 -24.31
CA THR A 431 1.52 -2.19 -22.98
C THR A 431 1.20 -3.60 -22.50
N ILE A 432 -0.01 -4.02 -22.75
CA ILE A 432 -0.47 -5.37 -22.46
C ILE A 432 0.30 -6.37 -23.35
N ALA A 433 0.35 -6.15 -24.65
CA ALA A 433 0.98 -7.03 -25.62
C ALA A 433 2.46 -7.33 -25.28
N TYR A 434 3.19 -6.37 -24.75
CA TYR A 434 4.57 -6.55 -24.33
C TYR A 434 4.74 -6.87 -22.83
N LEU A 435 3.78 -7.52 -22.20
CA LEU A 435 3.85 -7.89 -20.78
C LEU A 435 5.09 -8.73 -20.44
N SER A 436 5.43 -9.72 -21.27
CA SER A 436 6.59 -10.58 -21.09
C SER A 436 7.92 -9.85 -21.16
N ALA A 437 7.96 -8.72 -21.86
CA ALA A 437 9.16 -7.89 -21.95
C ALA A 437 9.65 -7.44 -20.56
N MET A 438 8.75 -7.28 -19.58
CA MET A 438 9.14 -6.89 -18.23
C MET A 438 10.00 -7.92 -17.48
N LYS A 439 10.11 -9.16 -18.00
CA LYS A 439 11.06 -10.15 -17.50
C LYS A 439 12.50 -9.69 -17.75
N TYR A 440 12.77 -9.14 -18.93
CA TYR A 440 14.09 -8.79 -19.44
C TYR A 440 14.36 -7.28 -19.42
N TYR A 441 13.29 -6.48 -19.45
CA TYR A 441 13.31 -5.02 -19.52
C TYR A 441 12.78 -4.40 -18.22
N PHE A 442 13.17 -3.17 -17.98
CA PHE A 442 12.50 -2.31 -17.02
C PHE A 442 11.08 -1.98 -17.47
N LYS A 443 10.23 -1.51 -16.54
CA LYS A 443 8.91 -0.99 -16.89
C LYS A 443 9.07 0.02 -18.04
N PRO A 444 8.28 -0.10 -19.12
CA PRO A 444 8.41 0.79 -20.27
C PRO A 444 8.17 2.24 -19.84
N ILE A 445 9.05 3.11 -20.30
CA ILE A 445 8.90 4.56 -20.12
C ILE A 445 7.92 5.02 -21.19
N ARG A 446 6.77 5.55 -20.76
CA ARG A 446 5.80 6.18 -21.64
C ARG A 446 6.13 7.66 -21.80
N GLU A 447 5.87 8.20 -22.99
CA GLU A 447 6.06 9.62 -23.27
C GLU A 447 7.46 10.13 -22.83
N LEU A 448 8.50 9.36 -23.13
CA LEU A 448 9.86 9.79 -22.82
C LEU A 448 10.15 11.13 -23.54
N PRO A 449 10.48 12.22 -22.80
CA PRO A 449 10.87 13.48 -23.44
C PRO A 449 12.12 13.27 -24.29
N THR A 450 11.99 13.46 -25.60
CA THR A 450 13.07 13.25 -26.55
C THR A 450 13.24 14.50 -27.39
N GLY A 451 14.32 15.23 -27.18
CA GLY A 451 14.76 16.40 -27.97
C GLY A 451 13.68 17.32 -28.54
N ARG A 452 12.81 16.86 -29.45
CA ARG A 452 11.75 17.61 -30.11
C ARG A 452 10.33 16.99 -29.95
N GLY A 453 10.13 16.03 -29.03
CA GLY A 453 8.83 15.37 -28.81
C GLY A 453 8.93 14.25 -27.80
N PHE A 454 7.92 13.36 -27.81
CA PHE A 454 7.84 12.20 -26.92
C PHE A 454 7.76 10.93 -27.76
N SER A 455 8.48 9.86 -27.37
CA SER A 455 8.25 8.50 -27.88
C SER A 455 7.11 7.85 -27.12
N ASP A 456 6.31 7.03 -27.78
CA ASP A 456 5.19 6.38 -27.11
C ASP A 456 5.66 5.39 -26.05
N PHE A 457 6.67 4.55 -26.37
CA PHE A 457 7.28 3.61 -25.43
C PHE A 457 8.78 3.47 -25.64
N VAL A 458 9.52 3.35 -24.54
CA VAL A 458 10.92 2.94 -24.54
C VAL A 458 11.12 1.80 -23.55
N PHE A 459 11.64 0.67 -24.03
CA PHE A 459 12.00 -0.47 -23.20
C PHE A 459 13.53 -0.49 -23.06
N ILE A 460 14.02 -0.38 -21.85
CA ILE A 460 15.45 -0.44 -21.54
C ILE A 460 15.72 -1.80 -20.87
N PRO A 461 16.62 -2.65 -21.41
CA PRO A 461 16.92 -3.92 -20.80
C PRO A 461 17.60 -3.75 -19.45
N LYS A 462 17.32 -4.66 -18.53
CA LYS A 462 17.99 -4.78 -17.23
C LYS A 462 19.47 -5.09 -17.46
N GLU A 463 20.31 -4.72 -16.49
CA GLU A 463 21.77 -4.80 -16.66
C GLU A 463 22.26 -6.19 -17.06
N GLU A 464 21.70 -7.22 -16.44
CA GLU A 464 22.02 -8.62 -16.69
C GLU A 464 21.64 -9.12 -18.09
N TYR A 465 20.74 -8.40 -18.79
CA TYR A 465 20.23 -8.78 -20.12
C TYR A 465 20.71 -7.84 -21.25
N ARG A 466 21.48 -6.82 -20.97
CA ARG A 466 21.93 -5.81 -21.98
C ARG A 466 22.73 -6.38 -23.13
N VAL A 467 23.37 -7.52 -22.95
CA VAL A 467 24.15 -8.18 -23.99
C VAL A 467 23.24 -8.87 -25.02
N ASP A 468 22.17 -9.47 -24.53
CA ASP A 468 21.30 -10.34 -25.34
C ASP A 468 20.06 -9.61 -25.85
N TYR A 469 19.67 -8.52 -25.19
CA TYR A 469 18.43 -7.77 -25.47
C TYR A 469 18.75 -6.31 -25.85
N PRO A 470 18.32 -5.83 -27.04
CA PRO A 470 18.45 -4.43 -27.44
C PRO A 470 17.44 -3.55 -26.68
N ALA A 471 17.70 -2.26 -26.57
CA ALA A 471 16.66 -1.32 -26.20
C ALA A 471 15.64 -1.20 -27.34
N LEU A 472 14.32 -1.11 -27.00
CA LEU A 472 13.26 -0.94 -27.98
C LEU A 472 12.72 0.49 -27.88
N VAL A 473 12.63 1.17 -29.01
CA VAL A 473 11.95 2.47 -29.14
C VAL A 473 10.75 2.26 -30.04
N VAL A 474 9.55 2.34 -29.44
CA VAL A 474 8.29 2.03 -30.13
C VAL A 474 7.50 3.31 -30.33
N GLU A 475 7.03 3.54 -31.53
CA GLU A 475 6.15 4.64 -31.92
C GLU A 475 4.89 4.12 -32.58
N LEU A 476 3.77 4.68 -32.18
CA LEU A 476 2.44 4.29 -32.65
C LEU A 476 1.87 5.28 -33.64
N LYS A 477 1.11 4.79 -34.58
CA LYS A 477 0.31 5.62 -35.46
C LYS A 477 -1.09 5.06 -35.62
N TRP A 478 -2.00 5.95 -35.84
CA TRP A 478 -3.43 5.67 -36.07
C TRP A 478 -3.84 6.21 -37.42
N ASN A 479 -4.35 5.34 -38.30
CA ASN A 479 -4.76 5.68 -39.67
C ASN A 479 -3.63 6.37 -40.48
N LYS A 480 -2.37 5.94 -40.31
CA LYS A 480 -1.22 6.45 -41.09
C LYS A 480 -0.47 5.28 -41.73
N SER A 481 0.81 5.10 -41.41
CA SER A 481 1.60 3.91 -41.76
C SER A 481 2.67 3.65 -40.69
N ALA A 482 3.14 2.41 -40.59
CA ALA A 482 4.24 2.04 -39.73
C ALA A 482 5.55 2.76 -40.12
N HIS A 483 5.76 2.97 -41.42
CA HIS A 483 6.89 3.80 -41.89
C HIS A 483 6.83 5.25 -41.40
N THR A 484 5.63 5.85 -41.27
CA THR A 484 5.49 7.19 -40.70
C THR A 484 5.89 7.21 -39.23
N ALA A 485 5.55 6.14 -38.46
CA ALA A 485 5.98 5.98 -37.08
C ALA A 485 7.51 5.90 -36.99
N LEU A 486 8.12 5.06 -37.79
CA LEU A 486 9.57 4.89 -37.83
C LEU A 486 10.30 6.18 -38.23
N GLN A 487 9.79 6.91 -39.23
CA GLN A 487 10.34 8.19 -39.67
C GLN A 487 10.27 9.22 -38.52
N GLN A 488 9.18 9.24 -37.76
CA GLN A 488 9.04 10.12 -36.60
C GLN A 488 10.12 9.85 -35.53
N ILE A 489 10.41 8.57 -35.24
CA ILE A 489 11.50 8.21 -34.29
C ILE A 489 12.82 8.81 -34.74
N LYS A 490 13.11 8.72 -36.06
CA LYS A 490 14.36 9.25 -36.65
C LYS A 490 14.39 10.78 -36.64
N ASP A 491 13.34 11.45 -37.09
CA ASP A 491 13.25 12.90 -37.21
C ASP A 491 13.33 13.61 -35.85
N LYS A 492 12.74 13.01 -34.83
CA LYS A 492 12.75 13.53 -33.46
C LYS A 492 13.96 13.11 -32.64
N LYS A 493 14.85 12.30 -33.23
CA LYS A 493 16.11 11.85 -32.62
C LYS A 493 15.91 11.13 -31.26
N TYR A 494 14.87 10.30 -31.16
CA TYR A 494 14.58 9.56 -29.95
C TYR A 494 15.75 8.71 -29.42
N PRO A 495 16.56 8.02 -30.28
CA PRO A 495 17.72 7.28 -29.81
C PRO A 495 18.79 8.15 -29.15
N GLU A 496 18.87 9.45 -29.49
CA GLU A 496 19.84 10.37 -28.87
C GLU A 496 19.54 10.63 -27.39
N SER A 497 18.31 10.50 -26.95
CA SER A 497 17.95 10.60 -25.52
C SER A 497 18.42 9.39 -24.70
N LEU A 498 18.78 8.29 -25.38
CA LEU A 498 19.40 7.11 -24.77
C LEU A 498 20.94 7.16 -24.87
N LEU A 499 21.55 8.34 -24.89
CA LEU A 499 22.99 8.53 -25.07
C LEU A 499 23.87 7.79 -24.05
N GLN A 500 23.36 7.58 -22.84
CA GLN A 500 24.03 6.81 -21.80
C GLN A 500 23.88 5.30 -21.97
N TYR A 501 22.95 4.87 -22.82
CA TYR A 501 22.74 3.47 -23.13
C TYR A 501 23.72 3.02 -24.22
N THR A 502 24.58 2.07 -23.91
CA THR A 502 25.68 1.61 -24.81
C THR A 502 25.33 0.40 -25.66
N GLY A 503 24.17 -0.22 -25.45
CA GLY A 503 23.72 -1.43 -26.17
C GLY A 503 23.10 -1.12 -27.54
N ASN A 504 22.64 -2.17 -28.21
CA ASN A 504 21.90 -2.08 -29.47
C ASN A 504 20.50 -1.48 -29.25
N ILE A 505 19.97 -0.83 -30.26
CA ILE A 505 18.64 -0.22 -30.23
C ILE A 505 17.85 -0.68 -31.45
N LEU A 506 16.62 -1.17 -31.24
CA LEU A 506 15.65 -1.41 -32.30
C LEU A 506 14.61 -0.30 -32.31
N LEU A 507 14.30 0.19 -33.49
CA LEU A 507 13.23 1.15 -33.75
C LEU A 507 12.03 0.38 -34.27
N VAL A 508 10.88 0.48 -33.61
CA VAL A 508 9.66 -0.27 -33.93
C VAL A 508 8.54 0.72 -34.24
N GLY A 509 8.11 0.76 -35.47
CA GLY A 509 6.97 1.55 -35.90
C GLY A 509 5.74 0.67 -36.05
N ILE A 510 4.65 1.01 -35.39
CA ILE A 510 3.39 0.25 -35.45
C ILE A 510 2.25 1.18 -35.86
N ASN A 511 1.40 0.73 -36.78
CA ASN A 511 0.21 1.47 -37.22
C ASN A 511 -1.03 0.58 -37.15
N TYR A 512 -2.16 1.17 -36.77
CA TYR A 512 -3.49 0.57 -36.92
C TYR A 512 -4.32 1.37 -37.93
N ASP A 513 -4.86 0.71 -38.94
CA ASP A 513 -5.79 1.29 -39.89
C ASP A 513 -7.23 0.90 -39.56
N LYS A 514 -8.05 1.89 -39.21
CA LYS A 514 -9.46 1.70 -38.82
C LYS A 514 -10.34 1.16 -39.95
N LYS A 515 -9.99 1.40 -41.23
CA LYS A 515 -10.80 0.98 -42.37
C LYS A 515 -10.60 -0.49 -42.70
N SER A 516 -9.34 -0.91 -42.77
CA SER A 516 -8.97 -2.32 -42.98
C SER A 516 -9.04 -3.15 -41.73
N LYS A 517 -9.05 -2.51 -40.53
CA LYS A 517 -8.90 -3.12 -39.20
C LYS A 517 -7.60 -3.93 -39.04
N ALA A 518 -6.59 -3.59 -39.80
CA ALA A 518 -5.31 -4.29 -39.83
C ALA A 518 -4.21 -3.51 -39.10
N HIS A 519 -3.25 -4.25 -38.55
CA HIS A 519 -2.03 -3.71 -38.01
C HIS A 519 -0.89 -3.81 -39.02
N GLU A 520 0.04 -2.89 -38.95
CA GLU A 520 1.27 -2.86 -39.75
C GLU A 520 2.43 -2.59 -38.81
N CYS A 521 3.53 -3.34 -38.98
CA CYS A 521 4.75 -3.14 -38.21
C CYS A 521 5.96 -2.98 -39.14
N VAL A 522 6.91 -2.13 -38.75
CA VAL A 522 8.23 -2.00 -39.41
C VAL A 522 9.28 -1.88 -38.31
N ILE A 523 10.36 -2.66 -38.47
CA ILE A 523 11.42 -2.73 -37.46
C ILE A 523 12.79 -2.48 -38.10
N GLU A 524 13.53 -1.52 -37.57
CA GLU A 524 14.88 -1.22 -38.04
C GLU A 524 15.88 -1.19 -36.88
N GLU A 525 17.09 -1.63 -37.14
CA GLU A 525 18.21 -1.45 -36.22
C GLU A 525 18.77 -0.03 -36.32
N TYR A 526 18.90 0.65 -35.18
CA TYR A 526 19.52 1.96 -35.15
C TYR A 526 21.04 1.83 -35.24
N LYS A 527 21.60 2.30 -36.35
CA LYS A 527 23.05 2.40 -36.54
C LYS A 527 23.51 3.81 -36.10
N ARG A 528 24.32 3.85 -35.07
CA ARG A 528 24.97 5.09 -34.59
C ARG A 528 25.88 5.70 -35.60
#